data_bcac6f7e9dba10a8f61ee958974b1166
#
_entry.id   bcac6f7e9dba10a8f61ee958974b1166
#
_cell.length_a   1.000
_cell.length_b   1.000
_cell.length_c   1.000
_cell.angle_alpha   90.00
_cell.angle_beta   90.00
_cell.angle_gamma   90.00
#
_symmetry.space_group_name_H-M   'P 1'
#
loop_
_entity.id
_entity.type
_entity.pdbx_description
1 polymer ?
#
loop_
_entity_poly.entity_id
_entity_poly.type
_entity_poly.pdbx_seq_one_letter_code
_entity_poly.pdbx_strand_id
1 'polypeptide(L)'
;MVLSKIATYLCLFASVALAQLFVSGGYACAQTAAANAAELKVGGAVSTALTLTVADLKAMPRKTLTVVNPHDKKTEKYEGVALEEILHKAGAPQGEALRGPAMATYIVAEGADGYRVVFSLAELDSGIADSEVLVADTMDGAPLGDKLGPFRLVAPHEKRPARWVRMLKSLTAVRETSR
;
A
#
# COMPACT_ATOMS: atom_id res chain seq x y z
N MET A 1 45.54 21.92 68.66
CA MET A 1 45.62 22.60 67.35
C MET A 1 45.65 21.55 66.23
N VAL A 2 44.84 20.50 66.32
CA VAL A 2 44.80 19.40 65.33
C VAL A 2 43.37 19.05 64.89
N LEU A 3 42.32 19.53 65.55
CA LEU A 3 40.92 19.24 65.19
C LEU A 3 40.30 20.16 64.14
N SER A 4 40.98 21.25 63.70
CA SER A 4 40.41 22.23 62.75
C SER A 4 40.63 21.90 61.27
N LYS A 5 41.49 20.93 60.96
CA LYS A 5 41.83 20.62 59.56
C LYS A 5 41.08 19.44 58.94
N ILE A 6 40.32 18.68 59.75
CA ILE A 6 39.55 17.51 59.27
C ILE A 6 38.18 17.93 58.71
N ALA A 7 37.62 19.06 59.18
CA ALA A 7 36.31 19.53 58.72
C ALA A 7 36.32 20.12 57.30
N THR A 8 37.46 20.57 56.81
CA THR A 8 37.57 21.25 55.50
C THR A 8 37.72 20.27 54.31
N TYR A 9 38.17 19.05 54.57
CA TYR A 9 38.30 18.03 53.51
C TYR A 9 37.06 17.19 53.31
N LEU A 10 36.08 17.20 54.25
CA LEU A 10 34.85 16.44 54.10
C LEU A 10 33.78 17.15 53.26
N CYS A 11 33.91 18.47 53.06
CA CYS A 11 32.99 19.24 52.22
C CYS A 11 33.37 19.30 50.71
N LEU A 12 34.59 18.88 50.34
CA LEU A 12 35.03 18.94 48.95
C LEU A 12 34.76 17.68 48.15
N PHE A 13 34.37 16.54 48.80
CA PHE A 13 34.04 15.27 48.13
C PHE A 13 32.55 15.04 47.88
N ALA A 14 31.69 15.94 48.41
CA ALA A 14 30.22 15.80 48.24
C ALA A 14 29.64 16.53 47.00
N SER A 15 30.46 17.29 46.24
CA SER A 15 29.98 18.12 45.12
C SER A 15 30.32 17.60 43.72
N VAL A 16 30.92 16.41 43.58
CA VAL A 16 31.27 15.84 42.24
C VAL A 16 30.38 14.65 41.86
N ALA A 17 29.51 14.14 42.76
CA ALA A 17 28.69 12.93 42.51
C ALA A 17 27.26 13.23 41.97
N LEU A 18 26.91 14.49 41.63
CA LEU A 18 25.54 14.82 41.23
C LEU A 18 25.39 15.35 39.80
N ALA A 19 26.36 15.14 38.91
CA ALA A 19 26.36 15.68 37.55
C ALA A 19 26.39 14.62 36.43
N GLN A 20 26.05 13.34 36.69
CA GLN A 20 26.09 12.31 35.67
C GLN A 20 24.77 11.48 35.55
N LEU A 21 23.61 12.08 35.76
CA LEU A 21 22.33 11.35 35.68
C LEU A 21 21.30 12.00 34.74
N PHE A 22 21.72 12.68 33.67
CA PHE A 22 20.79 13.20 32.68
C PHE A 22 21.37 13.15 31.24
N VAL A 23 21.81 11.99 30.75
CA VAL A 23 21.91 11.74 29.31
C VAL A 23 21.75 10.23 29.06
N SER A 24 20.55 9.72 29.12
CA SER A 24 20.19 8.46 28.48
C SER A 24 18.65 8.30 28.47
N GLY A 25 18.01 9.07 27.65
CA GLY A 25 16.57 8.94 27.47
C GLY A 25 16.14 9.69 26.23
N GLY A 26 16.30 9.11 25.04
CA GLY A 26 15.75 9.79 23.90
C GLY A 26 16.11 9.30 22.50
N TYR A 27 16.46 8.03 22.32
CA TYR A 27 16.62 7.49 20.95
C TYR A 27 16.00 6.09 20.75
N ALA A 28 14.84 5.83 21.28
CA ALA A 28 14.21 4.53 21.14
C ALA A 28 12.73 4.62 20.74
N CYS A 29 12.36 5.51 19.82
CA CYS A 29 10.96 5.58 19.40
C CYS A 29 10.74 5.86 17.90
N ALA A 30 11.74 5.68 17.04
CA ALA A 30 11.59 5.96 15.61
C ALA A 30 11.66 4.72 14.70
N GLN A 31 11.78 3.51 15.23
CA GLN A 31 12.05 2.33 14.42
C GLN A 31 10.95 1.27 14.41
N THR A 32 9.86 1.45 15.16
CA THR A 32 8.81 0.43 15.26
C THR A 32 7.57 0.70 14.38
N ALA A 33 7.48 1.85 13.73
CA ALA A 33 6.34 2.19 12.87
C ALA A 33 6.46 1.69 11.42
N ALA A 34 7.64 1.28 10.98
CA ALA A 34 7.85 0.82 9.60
C ALA A 34 7.56 -0.68 9.38
N ALA A 35 7.42 -1.48 10.45
CA ALA A 35 7.32 -2.94 10.35
C ALA A 35 5.91 -3.49 10.10
N ASN A 36 4.86 -2.64 10.08
CA ASN A 36 3.46 -3.06 9.87
C ASN A 36 2.70 -2.19 8.85
N ALA A 37 3.38 -1.47 7.97
CA ALA A 37 2.68 -0.83 6.86
C ALA A 37 2.23 -1.93 5.90
N ALA A 38 0.92 -2.07 5.74
CA ALA A 38 0.38 -3.03 4.78
C ALA A 38 0.84 -2.65 3.37
N GLU A 39 1.33 -3.63 2.63
CA GLU A 39 1.97 -3.49 1.32
C GLU A 39 1.14 -4.17 0.24
N LEU A 40 1.01 -3.50 -0.90
CA LEU A 40 0.51 -4.10 -2.14
C LEU A 40 1.70 -4.51 -3.01
N LYS A 41 1.82 -5.80 -3.29
CA LYS A 41 2.88 -6.36 -4.14
C LYS A 41 2.42 -6.45 -5.59
N VAL A 42 3.21 -5.93 -6.50
CA VAL A 42 2.97 -6.04 -7.95
C VAL A 42 4.16 -6.76 -8.57
N GLY A 43 3.91 -7.82 -9.33
CA GLY A 43 5.00 -8.63 -9.88
C GLY A 43 4.55 -9.57 -10.99
N GLY A 44 5.38 -10.59 -11.29
CA GLY A 44 5.15 -11.52 -12.38
C GLY A 44 5.75 -11.03 -13.71
N ALA A 45 5.02 -11.13 -14.81
CA ALA A 45 5.43 -10.73 -16.14
C ALA A 45 5.41 -9.20 -16.36
N VAL A 46 6.10 -8.47 -15.48
CA VAL A 46 6.32 -7.02 -15.54
C VAL A 46 7.81 -6.71 -15.57
N SER A 47 8.19 -5.52 -16.03
CA SER A 47 9.61 -5.12 -16.11
C SER A 47 10.20 -4.82 -14.74
N THR A 48 9.39 -4.32 -13.80
CA THR A 48 9.82 -3.90 -12.46
C THR A 48 8.79 -4.33 -11.44
N ALA A 49 9.18 -5.20 -10.51
CA ALA A 49 8.33 -5.53 -9.37
C ALA A 49 8.21 -4.30 -8.43
N LEU A 50 6.99 -4.04 -7.93
CA LEU A 50 6.72 -2.95 -7.03
C LEU A 50 6.22 -3.49 -5.69
N THR A 51 6.56 -2.76 -4.62
CA THR A 51 5.94 -2.90 -3.30
C THR A 51 5.43 -1.52 -2.91
N LEU A 52 4.12 -1.35 -2.83
CA LEU A 52 3.46 -0.07 -2.64
C LEU A 52 2.79 -0.01 -1.28
N THR A 53 3.10 1.02 -0.52
CA THR A 53 2.37 1.38 0.70
C THR A 53 1.17 2.28 0.37
N VAL A 54 0.32 2.53 1.35
CA VAL A 54 -0.78 3.52 1.20
C VAL A 54 -0.22 4.92 0.88
N ALA A 55 0.96 5.27 1.43
CA ALA A 55 1.60 6.55 1.15
C ALA A 55 2.08 6.64 -0.32
N ASP A 56 2.66 5.54 -0.84
CA ASP A 56 3.06 5.47 -2.24
C ASP A 56 1.86 5.59 -3.19
N LEU A 57 0.75 4.93 -2.85
CA LEU A 57 -0.48 5.02 -3.64
C LEU A 57 -1.04 6.45 -3.64
N LYS A 58 -1.01 7.14 -2.49
CA LYS A 58 -1.44 8.54 -2.37
C LYS A 58 -0.58 9.53 -3.15
N ALA A 59 0.67 9.20 -3.42
CA ALA A 59 1.58 10.02 -4.23
C ALA A 59 1.39 9.82 -5.75
N MET A 60 0.60 8.83 -6.19
CA MET A 60 0.29 8.57 -7.60
C MET A 60 -0.93 9.38 -8.05
N PRO A 61 -1.18 9.50 -9.39
CA PRO A 61 -2.38 10.15 -9.92
C PRO A 61 -3.65 9.55 -9.33
N ARG A 62 -4.44 10.39 -8.67
CA ARG A 62 -5.66 9.96 -7.95
C ARG A 62 -6.88 10.02 -8.85
N LYS A 63 -7.74 9.01 -8.72
CA LYS A 63 -9.08 8.99 -9.32
C LYS A 63 -10.15 8.75 -8.26
N THR A 64 -11.36 9.20 -8.59
CA THR A 64 -12.55 9.03 -7.77
C THR A 64 -13.61 8.29 -8.57
N LEU A 65 -14.15 7.23 -8.00
CA LEU A 65 -15.28 6.49 -8.56
C LEU A 65 -16.47 6.57 -7.61
N THR A 66 -17.63 6.87 -8.16
CA THR A 66 -18.91 6.81 -7.43
C THR A 66 -19.69 5.60 -7.93
N VAL A 67 -20.01 4.69 -7.04
CA VAL A 67 -20.70 3.45 -7.36
C VAL A 67 -21.93 3.26 -6.48
N VAL A 68 -22.91 2.53 -6.99
CA VAL A 68 -24.07 2.12 -6.17
C VAL A 68 -23.82 0.69 -5.70
N ASN A 69 -23.70 0.51 -4.39
CA ASN A 69 -23.53 -0.80 -3.79
C ASN A 69 -24.74 -1.70 -4.14
N PRO A 70 -24.53 -2.84 -4.78
CA PRO A 70 -25.66 -3.69 -5.25
C PRO A 70 -26.44 -4.35 -4.10
N HIS A 71 -25.86 -4.43 -2.90
CA HIS A 71 -26.51 -5.08 -1.75
C HIS A 71 -27.49 -4.17 -1.01
N ASP A 72 -27.06 -2.95 -0.69
CA ASP A 72 -27.85 -2.01 0.13
C ASP A 72 -28.30 -0.76 -0.63
N LYS A 73 -27.96 -0.66 -1.93
CA LYS A 73 -28.30 0.43 -2.83
C LYS A 73 -27.76 1.80 -2.40
N LYS A 74 -26.82 1.85 -1.47
CA LYS A 74 -26.15 3.08 -1.10
C LYS A 74 -25.13 3.49 -2.14
N THR A 75 -24.98 4.79 -2.30
CA THR A 75 -23.92 5.36 -3.09
C THR A 75 -22.65 5.40 -2.25
N GLU A 76 -21.58 4.82 -2.78
CA GLU A 76 -20.26 4.79 -2.16
C GLU A 76 -19.27 5.53 -3.06
N LYS A 77 -18.42 6.37 -2.48
CA LYS A 77 -17.39 7.11 -3.19
C LYS A 77 -16.03 6.52 -2.85
N TYR A 78 -15.36 5.91 -3.83
CA TYR A 78 -14.01 5.37 -3.69
C TYR A 78 -12.98 6.32 -4.27
N GLU A 79 -11.84 6.45 -3.57
CA GLU A 79 -10.69 7.20 -4.05
C GLU A 79 -9.46 6.29 -4.03
N GLY A 80 -8.64 6.38 -5.09
CA GLY A 80 -7.49 5.51 -5.28
C GLY A 80 -6.71 5.83 -6.54
N VAL A 81 -6.06 4.83 -7.09
CA VAL A 81 -5.26 4.89 -8.32
C VAL A 81 -5.84 3.89 -9.33
N ALA A 82 -5.92 4.27 -10.60
CA ALA A 82 -6.31 3.32 -11.64
C ALA A 82 -5.33 2.15 -11.69
N LEU A 83 -5.85 0.94 -11.83
CA LEU A 83 -5.01 -0.27 -11.92
C LEU A 83 -4.06 -0.19 -13.12
N GLU A 84 -4.51 0.41 -14.23
CA GLU A 84 -3.71 0.69 -15.41
C GLU A 84 -2.44 1.49 -15.07
N GLU A 85 -2.54 2.54 -14.26
CA GLU A 85 -1.40 3.38 -13.85
C GLU A 85 -0.38 2.60 -13.00
N ILE A 86 -0.87 1.72 -12.13
CA ILE A 86 0.01 0.87 -11.32
C ILE A 86 0.76 -0.13 -12.22
N LEU A 87 0.06 -0.73 -13.18
CA LEU A 87 0.64 -1.66 -14.15
C LEU A 87 1.61 -0.95 -15.10
N HIS A 88 1.31 0.27 -15.52
CA HIS A 88 2.23 1.12 -16.29
C HIS A 88 3.52 1.37 -15.52
N LYS A 89 3.42 1.77 -14.25
CA LYS A 89 4.58 1.98 -13.37
C LYS A 89 5.40 0.70 -13.18
N ALA A 90 4.77 -0.47 -13.18
CA ALA A 90 5.44 -1.77 -13.12
C ALA A 90 6.06 -2.19 -14.48
N GLY A 91 5.79 -1.45 -15.56
CA GLY A 91 6.28 -1.76 -16.90
C GLY A 91 5.58 -2.95 -17.55
N ALA A 92 4.29 -3.16 -17.25
CA ALA A 92 3.44 -4.05 -18.03
C ALA A 92 3.22 -3.48 -19.44
N PRO A 93 3.13 -4.31 -20.49
CA PRO A 93 2.86 -3.83 -21.84
C PRO A 93 1.49 -3.16 -21.92
N GLN A 94 1.44 -1.97 -22.54
CA GLN A 94 0.23 -1.17 -22.74
C GLN A 94 0.24 -0.49 -24.11
N GLY A 95 -0.93 -0.04 -24.57
CA GLY A 95 -1.11 0.64 -25.84
C GLY A 95 -0.55 -0.19 -26.99
N GLU A 96 0.32 0.40 -27.83
CA GLU A 96 0.90 -0.29 -28.98
C GLU A 96 1.78 -1.50 -28.64
N ALA A 97 2.32 -1.57 -27.42
CA ALA A 97 3.10 -2.72 -26.95
C ALA A 97 2.20 -3.92 -26.56
N LEU A 98 0.89 -3.69 -26.35
CA LEU A 98 -0.08 -4.73 -26.01
C LEU A 98 -0.67 -5.35 -27.28
N ARG A 99 0.14 -6.13 -27.99
CA ARG A 99 -0.22 -6.83 -29.24
C ARG A 99 0.47 -8.17 -29.35
N GLY A 100 -0.03 -9.03 -30.25
CA GLY A 100 0.53 -10.36 -30.48
C GLY A 100 0.55 -11.19 -29.20
N PRO A 101 1.68 -11.83 -28.83
CA PRO A 101 1.78 -12.66 -27.63
C PRO A 101 1.50 -11.91 -26.32
N ALA A 102 1.67 -10.56 -26.28
CA ALA A 102 1.38 -9.78 -25.10
C ALA A 102 -0.12 -9.74 -24.77
N MET A 103 -1.01 -9.93 -25.75
CA MET A 103 -2.46 -10.02 -25.55
C MET A 103 -2.89 -11.21 -24.68
N ALA A 104 -2.05 -12.26 -24.57
CA ALA A 104 -2.27 -13.40 -23.69
C ALA A 104 -1.73 -13.17 -22.26
N THR A 105 -1.62 -11.89 -21.85
CA THR A 105 -1.24 -11.52 -20.49
C THR A 105 -2.49 -11.21 -19.67
N TYR A 106 -2.54 -11.70 -18.44
CA TYR A 106 -3.59 -11.43 -17.49
C TYR A 106 -3.03 -11.09 -16.10
N ILE A 107 -3.82 -10.41 -15.31
CA ILE A 107 -3.49 -10.01 -13.94
C ILE A 107 -4.30 -10.89 -12.97
N VAL A 108 -3.61 -11.59 -12.09
CA VAL A 108 -4.22 -12.24 -10.92
C VAL A 108 -4.19 -11.24 -9.76
N ALA A 109 -5.34 -10.80 -9.31
CA ALA A 109 -5.50 -9.99 -8.11
C ALA A 109 -5.88 -10.90 -6.94
N GLU A 110 -5.12 -10.85 -5.83
CA GLU A 110 -5.31 -11.69 -4.66
C GLU A 110 -5.50 -10.86 -3.39
N GLY A 111 -6.54 -11.18 -2.62
CA GLY A 111 -6.79 -10.64 -1.29
C GLY A 111 -6.02 -11.37 -0.19
N ALA A 112 -5.96 -10.78 0.99
CA ALA A 112 -5.32 -11.40 2.16
C ALA A 112 -6.05 -12.67 2.64
N ASP A 113 -7.34 -12.80 2.30
CA ASP A 113 -8.18 -13.97 2.56
C ASP A 113 -7.97 -15.12 1.54
N GLY A 114 -7.06 -14.92 0.57
CA GLY A 114 -6.79 -15.88 -0.50
C GLY A 114 -7.78 -15.82 -1.66
N TYR A 115 -8.77 -14.90 -1.64
CA TYR A 115 -9.68 -14.72 -2.76
C TYR A 115 -8.91 -14.20 -3.99
N ARG A 116 -9.15 -14.83 -5.14
CA ARG A 116 -8.46 -14.51 -6.38
C ARG A 116 -9.43 -14.22 -7.51
N VAL A 117 -9.08 -13.23 -8.32
CA VAL A 117 -9.79 -12.90 -9.55
C VAL A 117 -8.80 -12.61 -10.67
N VAL A 118 -9.28 -12.70 -11.91
CA VAL A 118 -8.45 -12.50 -13.10
C VAL A 118 -9.04 -11.36 -13.94
N PHE A 119 -8.13 -10.51 -14.45
CA PHE A 119 -8.41 -9.52 -15.48
C PHE A 119 -7.47 -9.75 -16.64
N SER A 120 -7.95 -9.74 -17.88
CA SER A 120 -7.05 -9.68 -19.02
C SER A 120 -6.32 -8.33 -19.03
N LEU A 121 -5.08 -8.29 -19.48
CA LEU A 121 -4.36 -7.02 -19.57
C LEU A 121 -5.03 -6.09 -20.58
N ALA A 122 -5.62 -6.64 -21.63
CA ALA A 122 -6.34 -5.89 -22.66
C ALA A 122 -7.61 -5.20 -22.15
N GLU A 123 -8.34 -5.80 -21.19
CA GLU A 123 -9.52 -5.12 -20.61
C GLU A 123 -9.15 -3.98 -19.65
N LEU A 124 -7.89 -3.92 -19.19
CA LEU A 124 -7.37 -2.90 -18.29
C LEU A 124 -6.67 -1.75 -19.04
N ASP A 125 -6.49 -1.88 -20.35
CA ASP A 125 -5.89 -0.85 -21.20
C ASP A 125 -6.97 0.07 -21.74
N SER A 126 -6.91 1.35 -21.40
CA SER A 126 -7.90 2.36 -21.80
C SER A 126 -7.95 2.63 -23.30
N GLY A 127 -6.92 2.23 -24.05
CA GLY A 127 -6.90 2.28 -25.51
C GLY A 127 -7.67 1.14 -26.18
N ILE A 128 -8.04 0.08 -25.44
CA ILE A 128 -8.72 -1.12 -25.93
C ILE A 128 -10.14 -1.23 -25.37
N ALA A 129 -10.31 -0.94 -24.08
CA ALA A 129 -11.60 -1.12 -23.39
C ALA A 129 -11.90 0.02 -22.41
N ASP A 130 -13.19 0.31 -22.22
CA ASP A 130 -13.67 1.30 -21.23
C ASP A 130 -13.88 0.66 -19.84
N SER A 131 -13.00 -0.23 -19.45
CA SER A 131 -13.09 -0.98 -18.18
C SER A 131 -12.20 -0.37 -17.12
N GLU A 132 -12.59 0.79 -16.56
CA GLU A 132 -11.82 1.38 -15.48
C GLU A 132 -11.90 0.51 -14.20
N VAL A 133 -10.74 0.11 -13.68
CA VAL A 133 -10.60 -0.61 -12.42
C VAL A 133 -9.72 0.21 -11.48
N LEU A 134 -10.20 0.42 -10.25
CA LEU A 134 -9.53 1.25 -9.25
C LEU A 134 -8.92 0.38 -8.15
N VAL A 135 -7.69 0.66 -7.76
CA VAL A 135 -7.13 0.25 -6.48
C VAL A 135 -7.40 1.38 -5.49
N ALA A 136 -8.44 1.20 -4.69
CA ALA A 136 -8.88 2.18 -3.71
C ALA A 136 -8.16 2.00 -2.37
N ASP A 137 -7.90 3.10 -1.68
CA ASP A 137 -7.43 3.18 -0.30
C ASP A 137 -8.36 3.99 0.61
N THR A 138 -9.35 4.65 0.02
CA THR A 138 -10.27 5.57 0.71
C THR A 138 -11.70 5.29 0.24
N MET A 139 -12.67 5.35 1.16
CA MET A 139 -14.10 5.26 0.90
C MET A 139 -14.82 6.35 1.69
N ASP A 140 -15.67 7.14 1.02
CA ASP A 140 -16.46 8.24 1.60
C ASP A 140 -15.60 9.22 2.43
N GLY A 141 -14.38 9.51 1.95
CA GLY A 141 -13.45 10.45 2.56
C GLY A 141 -12.64 9.90 3.74
N ALA A 142 -12.82 8.62 4.11
CA ALA A 142 -12.09 7.96 5.17
C ALA A 142 -11.24 6.78 4.65
N PRO A 143 -10.12 6.43 5.32
CA PRO A 143 -9.39 5.21 5.00
C PRO A 143 -10.30 3.99 5.05
N LEU A 144 -10.04 3.00 4.20
CA LEU A 144 -10.77 1.74 4.21
C LEU A 144 -10.62 1.06 5.59
N GLY A 145 -11.74 0.61 6.15
CA GLY A 145 -11.72 -0.14 7.40
C GLY A 145 -11.15 -1.55 7.23
N ASP A 146 -10.84 -2.22 8.34
CA ASP A 146 -10.12 -3.51 8.40
C ASP A 146 -10.72 -4.62 7.53
N LYS A 147 -12.04 -4.60 7.31
CA LYS A 147 -12.72 -5.61 6.48
C LYS A 147 -12.57 -5.40 4.97
N LEU A 148 -12.18 -4.20 4.54
CA LEU A 148 -12.07 -3.82 3.14
C LEU A 148 -10.64 -3.48 2.75
N GLY A 149 -9.90 -2.83 3.63
CA GLY A 149 -8.60 -2.23 3.41
C GLY A 149 -7.40 -3.08 3.82
N PRO A 150 -6.21 -2.48 3.71
CA PRO A 150 -5.97 -1.09 3.34
C PRO A 150 -6.13 -0.78 1.85
N PHE A 151 -6.13 -1.80 0.98
CA PHE A 151 -6.36 -1.67 -0.45
C PHE A 151 -7.56 -2.51 -0.87
N ARG A 152 -8.36 -1.98 -1.77
CA ARG A 152 -9.51 -2.66 -2.35
C ARG A 152 -9.53 -2.48 -3.85
N LEU A 153 -9.82 -3.55 -4.58
CA LEU A 153 -10.08 -3.47 -6.00
C LEU A 153 -11.57 -3.17 -6.24
N VAL A 154 -11.85 -2.18 -7.07
CA VAL A 154 -13.20 -1.74 -7.44
C VAL A 154 -13.33 -1.71 -8.95
N ALA A 155 -14.25 -2.49 -9.50
CA ALA A 155 -14.56 -2.59 -10.94
C ALA A 155 -16.01 -2.14 -11.19
N PRO A 156 -16.25 -0.83 -11.40
CA PRO A 156 -17.60 -0.23 -11.38
C PRO A 156 -18.50 -0.68 -12.52
N HIS A 157 -17.94 -1.10 -13.64
CA HIS A 157 -18.70 -1.52 -14.83
C HIS A 157 -19.30 -2.93 -14.72
N GLU A 158 -19.02 -3.63 -13.63
CA GLU A 158 -19.54 -4.97 -13.42
C GLU A 158 -20.93 -4.97 -12.79
N LYS A 159 -21.81 -5.80 -13.32
CA LYS A 159 -23.17 -5.97 -12.78
C LYS A 159 -23.16 -6.56 -11.35
N ARG A 160 -22.09 -7.24 -10.96
CA ARG A 160 -21.90 -7.87 -9.65
C ARG A 160 -20.48 -7.59 -9.15
N PRO A 161 -20.28 -7.30 -7.86
CA PRO A 161 -18.96 -6.98 -7.31
C PRO A 161 -18.10 -8.26 -7.08
N ALA A 162 -18.26 -9.26 -7.95
CA ALA A 162 -17.55 -10.53 -7.79
C ALA A 162 -16.04 -10.41 -7.97
N ARG A 163 -15.56 -9.40 -8.73
CA ARG A 163 -14.13 -9.14 -8.88
C ARG A 163 -13.64 -7.95 -8.04
N TRP A 164 -14.43 -7.47 -7.08
CA TRP A 164 -14.02 -6.44 -6.14
C TRP A 164 -13.28 -7.08 -4.96
N VAL A 165 -11.96 -7.19 -5.08
CA VAL A 165 -11.13 -7.85 -4.09
C VAL A 165 -10.93 -6.95 -2.88
N ARG A 166 -11.33 -7.45 -1.70
CA ARG A 166 -11.08 -6.81 -0.40
C ARG A 166 -9.68 -7.16 0.08
N MET A 167 -9.11 -6.30 0.94
CA MET A 167 -7.79 -6.54 1.54
C MET A 167 -6.78 -6.97 0.47
N LEU A 168 -6.76 -6.24 -0.66
CA LEU A 168 -5.90 -6.56 -1.80
C LEU A 168 -4.44 -6.56 -1.35
N LYS A 169 -3.75 -7.69 -1.57
CA LYS A 169 -2.35 -7.85 -1.16
C LYS A 169 -1.39 -8.01 -2.33
N SER A 170 -1.85 -8.55 -3.46
CA SER A 170 -0.98 -8.72 -4.62
C SER A 170 -1.71 -8.64 -5.96
N LEU A 171 -0.95 -8.17 -6.95
CA LEU A 171 -1.28 -8.12 -8.37
C LEU A 171 -0.15 -8.85 -9.12
N THR A 172 -0.45 -9.99 -9.72
CA THR A 172 0.54 -10.79 -10.44
C THR A 172 0.21 -10.84 -11.92
N ALA A 173 1.08 -10.26 -12.75
CA ALA A 173 0.97 -10.40 -14.19
C ALA A 173 1.46 -11.79 -14.62
N VAL A 174 0.64 -12.48 -15.37
CA VAL A 174 0.95 -13.80 -15.94
C VAL A 174 0.82 -13.71 -17.45
N ARG A 175 1.87 -14.11 -18.15
CA ARG A 175 1.84 -14.22 -19.62
C ARG A 175 1.75 -15.69 -19.97
N GLU A 176 0.69 -16.05 -20.70
CA GLU A 176 0.61 -17.38 -21.29
C GLU A 176 1.64 -17.50 -22.41
N THR A 177 2.47 -18.54 -22.34
CA THR A 177 3.42 -18.88 -23.40
C THR A 177 2.92 -20.15 -24.09
N SER A 178 2.50 -20.02 -25.35
CA SER A 178 2.24 -21.22 -26.17
C SER A 178 3.48 -22.11 -26.22
N ARG A 179 3.32 -23.37 -25.89
CA ARG A 179 4.31 -24.40 -26.10
C ARG A 179 4.44 -24.71 -27.59
#